data_b11ed8facb581772267f56442d1cd368
#
_entry.id   b11ed8facb581772267f56442d1cd368
#
_cell.length_a   1.000
_cell.length_b   1.000
_cell.length_c   1.000
_cell.angle_alpha   90.00
_cell.angle_beta   90.00
_cell.angle_gamma   90.00
#
_symmetry.space_group_name_H-M   'P 1'
#
loop_
_entity.id
_entity.type
_entity.pdbx_description
1 polymer ?
#
loop_
_entity_poly.entity_id
_entity_poly.type
_entity_poly.pdbx_seq_one_letter_code
_entity_poly.pdbx_strand_id
1 'polypeptide(L)'
;TVAAYRQTVLTAFQEVEDNLAAARLLTRESEVQERALAAARRSRLIAENQYRAGIGSALNVVTAQSAELFAEVTSIATSSRRLQATVQLYVNAGGPWAAPVVE
;
A
#
# COMPACT_ATOMS: atom_id res chain seq x y z
N THR A 1 20.47 26.97 22.27
CA THR A 1 21.89 26.92 21.89
C THR A 1 22.07 26.37 20.47
N VAL A 2 23.24 26.58 19.89
CA VAL A 2 23.53 26.09 18.54
C VAL A 2 23.51 24.57 18.47
N ALA A 3 24.00 23.90 19.48
CA ALA A 3 24.02 22.43 19.54
C ALA A 3 22.59 21.84 19.57
N ALA A 4 21.71 22.44 20.34
CA ALA A 4 20.32 22.01 20.42
C ALA A 4 19.59 22.26 19.09
N TYR A 5 19.87 23.39 18.45
CA TYR A 5 19.31 23.70 17.13
C TYR A 5 19.74 22.67 16.09
N ARG A 6 21.03 22.36 16.05
CA ARG A 6 21.56 21.35 15.12
C ARG A 6 20.91 19.99 15.34
N GLN A 7 20.74 19.59 16.60
CA GLN A 7 20.11 18.32 16.92
C GLN A 7 18.65 18.28 16.44
N THR A 8 17.93 19.37 16.63
CA THR A 8 16.55 19.49 16.17
C THR A 8 16.47 19.37 14.65
N VAL A 9 17.35 20.05 13.92
CA VAL A 9 17.39 20.00 12.45
C VAL A 9 17.73 18.60 11.97
N LEU A 10 18.71 17.94 12.57
CA LEU A 10 19.11 16.59 12.20
C LEU A 10 18.00 15.58 12.45
N THR A 11 17.32 15.70 13.58
CA THR A 11 16.19 14.82 13.89
C THR A 11 15.05 14.99 12.88
N ALA A 12 14.71 16.23 12.55
CA ALA A 12 13.67 16.52 11.56
C ALA A 12 14.05 15.98 10.18
N PHE A 13 15.30 16.16 9.79
CA PHE A 13 15.81 15.65 8.50
C PHE A 13 15.72 14.12 8.46
N GLN A 14 16.12 13.45 9.55
CA GLN A 14 16.07 12.00 9.64
C GLN A 14 14.62 11.48 9.57
N GLU A 15 13.68 12.15 10.23
CA GLU A 15 12.27 11.78 10.15
C GLU A 15 11.73 11.86 8.72
N VAL A 16 12.12 12.91 7.98
CA VAL A 16 11.72 13.03 6.57
C VAL A 16 12.33 11.92 5.73
N GLU A 17 13.60 11.59 5.94
CA GLU A 17 14.27 10.51 5.23
C GLU A 17 13.60 9.17 5.52
N ASP A 18 13.28 8.89 6.77
CA ASP A 18 12.59 7.65 7.16
C ASP A 18 11.21 7.56 6.54
N ASN A 19 10.46 8.65 6.51
CA ASN A 19 9.13 8.69 5.90
C ASN A 19 9.20 8.50 4.38
N LEU A 20 10.22 9.05 3.73
CA LEU A 20 10.43 8.84 2.29
C LEU A 20 10.76 7.39 1.99
N ALA A 21 11.61 6.76 2.81
CA ALA A 21 11.96 5.35 2.65
C ALA A 21 10.73 4.46 2.83
N ALA A 22 9.91 4.74 3.83
CA ALA A 22 8.67 4.02 4.07
C ALA A 22 7.70 4.18 2.91
N ALA A 23 7.57 5.39 2.36
CA ALA A 23 6.69 5.65 1.22
C ALA A 23 7.14 4.88 -0.02
N ARG A 24 8.45 4.81 -0.29
CA ARG A 24 9.00 4.04 -1.41
C ARG A 24 8.73 2.55 -1.25
N LEU A 25 8.93 2.03 -0.04
CA LEU A 25 8.70 0.63 0.26
C LEU A 25 7.22 0.27 0.06
N LEU A 26 6.31 1.10 0.55
CA LEU A 26 4.87 0.89 0.39
C LEU A 26 4.45 0.98 -1.07
N THR A 27 5.09 1.85 -1.86
CA THR A 27 4.83 1.92 -3.31
C THR A 27 5.22 0.61 -3.99
N ARG A 28 6.36 0.03 -3.64
CA ARG A 28 6.79 -1.27 -4.18
C ARG A 28 5.86 -2.39 -3.74
N GLU A 29 5.43 -2.40 -2.49
CA GLU A 29 4.46 -3.36 -1.99
C GLU A 29 3.14 -3.25 -2.75
N SER A 30 2.69 -2.02 -3.01
CA SER A 30 1.47 -1.79 -3.78
C SER A 30 1.56 -2.38 -5.18
N GLU A 31 2.69 -2.21 -5.87
CA GLU A 31 2.91 -2.78 -7.20
C GLU A 31 2.88 -4.31 -7.18
N VAL A 32 3.52 -4.92 -6.16
CA VAL A 32 3.51 -6.38 -5.99
C VAL A 32 2.09 -6.87 -5.72
N GLN A 33 1.34 -6.17 -4.86
CA GLN A 33 -0.04 -6.52 -4.55
C GLN A 33 -0.95 -6.41 -5.77
N GLU A 34 -0.77 -5.40 -6.61
CA GLU A 34 -1.52 -5.25 -7.85
C GLU A 34 -1.28 -6.41 -8.81
N ARG A 35 -0.03 -6.84 -8.93
CA ARG A 35 0.32 -8.00 -9.75
C ARG A 35 -0.25 -9.29 -9.19
N ALA A 36 -0.22 -9.46 -7.87
CA ALA A 36 -0.81 -10.60 -7.20
C ALA A 36 -2.32 -10.64 -7.41
N LEU A 37 -2.98 -9.49 -7.33
CA LEU A 37 -4.42 -9.38 -7.59
C LEU A 37 -4.76 -9.74 -9.04
N ALA A 38 -4.00 -9.24 -10.00
CA ALA A 38 -4.20 -9.57 -11.41
C ALA A 38 -4.02 -11.07 -11.66
N ALA A 39 -3.03 -11.70 -11.03
CA ALA A 39 -2.80 -13.13 -11.13
C ALA A 39 -3.96 -13.92 -10.50
N ALA A 40 -4.46 -13.49 -9.34
CA ALA A 40 -5.60 -14.12 -8.67
C ALA A 40 -6.87 -14.03 -9.52
N ARG A 41 -7.09 -12.89 -10.16
CA ARG A 41 -8.23 -12.72 -11.08
C ARG A 41 -8.16 -13.67 -12.27
N ARG A 42 -6.97 -13.81 -12.84
CA ARG A 42 -6.76 -14.76 -13.94
C ARG A 42 -7.01 -16.19 -13.51
N SER A 43 -6.51 -16.58 -12.34
CA SER A 43 -6.74 -17.91 -11.80
C SER A 43 -8.23 -18.19 -11.57
N ARG A 44 -8.96 -17.18 -11.05
CA ARG A 44 -10.41 -17.30 -10.88
C ARG A 44 -11.11 -17.50 -12.21
N LEU A 45 -10.78 -16.71 -13.22
CA LEU A 45 -11.38 -16.84 -14.56
C LEU A 45 -11.11 -18.21 -15.17
N ILE A 46 -9.90 -18.72 -15.03
CA ILE A 46 -9.53 -20.05 -15.52
C ILE A 46 -10.35 -21.12 -14.80
N ALA A 47 -10.44 -21.03 -13.47
CA ALA A 47 -11.21 -22.00 -12.68
C ALA A 47 -12.68 -21.99 -13.07
N GLU A 48 -13.28 -20.80 -13.25
CA GLU A 48 -14.68 -20.67 -13.68
C GLU A 48 -14.90 -21.24 -15.07
N ASN A 49 -14.00 -20.97 -16.02
CA ASN A 49 -14.08 -21.49 -17.37
C ASN A 49 -13.97 -23.02 -17.40
N GLN A 50 -13.07 -23.58 -16.60
CA GLN A 50 -12.92 -25.02 -16.47
C GLN A 50 -14.18 -25.67 -15.89
N TYR A 51 -14.76 -25.02 -14.89
CA TYR A 51 -16.00 -25.50 -14.29
C TYR A 51 -17.15 -25.49 -15.31
N ARG A 52 -17.30 -24.42 -16.07
CA ARG A 52 -18.32 -24.32 -17.13
C ARG A 52 -18.13 -25.36 -18.22
N ALA A 53 -16.87 -25.67 -18.50
CA ALA A 53 -16.54 -26.70 -19.50
C ALA A 53 -16.66 -28.13 -18.97
N GLY A 54 -16.96 -28.29 -17.68
CA GLY A 54 -17.14 -29.59 -17.05
C GLY A 54 -15.87 -30.31 -16.68
N ILE A 55 -14.70 -29.63 -16.77
CA ILE A 55 -13.39 -30.22 -16.49
C ILE A 55 -12.82 -29.78 -15.16
N GLY A 56 -13.46 -28.85 -14.47
CA GLY A 56 -13.03 -28.36 -13.16
C GLY A 56 -14.08 -28.61 -12.08
N SER A 57 -13.68 -28.50 -10.83
CA SER A 57 -14.57 -28.69 -9.70
C SER A 57 -15.08 -27.36 -9.14
N ALA A 58 -16.25 -27.38 -8.51
CA ALA A 58 -16.79 -26.23 -7.80
C ALA A 58 -15.86 -25.77 -6.66
N LEU A 59 -15.18 -26.74 -6.02
CA LEU A 59 -14.23 -26.44 -4.96
C LEU A 59 -13.07 -25.57 -5.48
N ASN A 60 -12.56 -25.86 -6.68
CA ASN A 60 -11.50 -25.05 -7.29
C ASN A 60 -11.97 -23.61 -7.55
N VAL A 61 -13.23 -23.44 -8.00
CA VAL A 61 -13.82 -22.12 -8.21
C VAL A 61 -13.89 -21.34 -6.90
N VAL A 62 -14.40 -21.96 -5.84
CA VAL A 62 -14.54 -21.33 -4.53
C VAL A 62 -13.18 -20.96 -3.96
N THR A 63 -12.20 -21.84 -4.10
CA THR A 63 -10.84 -21.60 -3.64
C THR A 63 -10.21 -20.40 -4.39
N ALA A 64 -10.39 -20.35 -5.71
CA ALA A 64 -9.88 -19.24 -6.53
C ALA A 64 -10.57 -17.92 -6.19
N GLN A 65 -11.89 -17.95 -5.96
CA GLN A 65 -12.64 -16.75 -5.55
C GLN A 65 -12.20 -16.24 -4.19
N SER A 66 -11.93 -17.14 -3.25
CA SER A 66 -11.43 -16.78 -1.91
C SER A 66 -10.03 -16.16 -2.00
N ALA A 67 -9.17 -16.72 -2.85
CA ALA A 67 -7.83 -16.18 -3.08
C ALA A 67 -7.89 -14.78 -3.70
N GLU A 68 -8.79 -14.55 -4.65
CA GLU A 68 -8.99 -13.23 -5.24
C GLU A 68 -9.46 -12.22 -4.20
N LEU A 69 -10.45 -12.59 -3.39
CA LEU A 69 -10.96 -11.72 -2.33
C LEU A 69 -9.87 -11.37 -1.34
N PHE A 70 -9.06 -12.35 -0.92
CA PHE A 70 -7.93 -12.11 -0.03
C PHE A 70 -6.93 -11.13 -0.65
N ALA A 71 -6.62 -11.29 -1.94
CA ALA A 71 -5.71 -10.40 -2.65
C ALA A 71 -6.29 -8.97 -2.74
N GLU A 72 -7.60 -8.83 -2.97
CA GLU A 72 -8.26 -7.52 -2.99
C GLU A 72 -8.18 -6.83 -1.64
N VAL A 73 -8.47 -7.54 -0.55
CA VAL A 73 -8.41 -6.99 0.81
C VAL A 73 -6.99 -6.56 1.15
N THR A 74 -5.99 -7.38 0.79
CA THR A 74 -4.58 -7.07 1.02
C THR A 74 -4.16 -5.84 0.21
N SER A 75 -4.60 -5.73 -1.03
CA SER A 75 -4.31 -4.58 -1.89
C SER A 75 -4.90 -3.29 -1.32
N ILE A 76 -6.13 -3.33 -0.83
CA ILE A 76 -6.79 -2.19 -0.20
C ILE A 76 -6.04 -1.78 1.07
N ALA A 77 -5.64 -2.74 1.90
CA ALA A 77 -4.91 -2.46 3.13
C ALA A 77 -3.55 -1.80 2.83
N THR A 78 -2.84 -2.27 1.80
CA THR A 78 -1.56 -1.69 1.37
C THR A 78 -1.75 -0.27 0.84
N SER A 79 -2.78 -0.04 0.04
CA SER A 79 -3.11 1.31 -0.47
C SER A 79 -3.44 2.27 0.66
N SER A 80 -4.17 1.81 1.67
CA SER A 80 -4.52 2.60 2.84
C SER A 80 -3.26 3.00 3.62
N ARG A 81 -2.34 2.06 3.84
CA ARG A 81 -1.07 2.36 4.52
C ARG A 81 -0.22 3.33 3.72
N ARG A 82 -0.20 3.18 2.40
CA ARG A 82 0.53 4.10 1.51
C ARG A 82 -0.02 5.51 1.62
N LEU A 83 -1.34 5.64 1.64
CA LEU A 83 -1.99 6.94 1.79
C LEU A 83 -1.67 7.57 3.14
N GLN A 84 -1.72 6.78 4.22
CA GLN A 84 -1.36 7.23 5.55
C GLN A 84 0.10 7.71 5.61
N ALA A 85 1.02 6.96 4.98
CA ALA A 85 2.43 7.34 4.93
C ALA A 85 2.63 8.65 4.17
N THR A 86 1.89 8.86 3.09
CA THR A 86 1.94 10.10 2.30
C THR A 86 1.43 11.28 3.12
N VAL A 87 0.32 11.10 3.85
CA VAL A 87 -0.22 12.14 4.74
C VAL A 87 0.77 12.46 5.85
N GLN A 88 1.37 11.45 6.45
CA GLN A 88 2.36 11.64 7.51
C GLN A 88 3.58 12.41 7.01
N LEU A 89 4.05 12.08 5.82
CA LEU A 89 5.16 12.78 5.19
C LEU A 89 4.81 14.25 4.96
N TYR A 90 3.60 14.52 4.47
CA TYR A 90 3.11 15.87 4.25
C TYR A 90 3.04 16.66 5.56
N VAL A 91 2.51 16.06 6.62
CA VAL A 91 2.42 16.70 7.93
C VAL A 91 3.80 17.01 8.48
N ASN A 92 4.74 16.07 8.37
CA ASN A 92 6.08 16.27 8.92
C ASN A 92 6.90 17.29 8.11
N ALA A 93 6.73 17.32 6.80
CA ALA A 93 7.52 18.19 5.92
C ALA A 93 6.85 19.55 5.70
N GLY A 94 5.52 19.61 5.65
CA GLY A 94 4.79 20.80 5.26
C GLY A 94 3.76 21.30 6.25
N GLY A 95 3.40 20.49 7.25
CA GLY A 95 2.35 20.83 8.20
C GLY A 95 2.53 22.15 8.93
N PRO A 96 3.71 22.42 9.53
CA PRO A 96 3.97 23.69 10.20
C PRO A 96 3.91 24.90 9.27
N TRP A 97 4.20 24.68 7.98
CA TRP A 97 4.15 25.74 6.97
C TRP A 97 2.74 26.02 6.50
N ALA A 98 1.88 25.02 6.51
CA ALA A 98 0.50 25.13 6.07
C ALA A 98 -0.42 25.76 7.12
N ALA A 99 -0.12 25.55 8.40
CA ALA A 99 -0.97 26.02 9.50
C ALA A 99 -1.25 27.52 9.48
N PRO A 100 -0.25 28.43 9.25
CA PRO A 100 -0.51 29.87 9.19
C PRO A 100 -1.31 30.29 7.97
N VAL A 101 -1.31 29.47 6.92
CA VAL A 101 -1.96 29.80 5.65
C VAL A 101 -3.48 29.56 5.73
N VAL A 102 -3.89 28.66 6.59
CA VAL A 102 -5.30 28.27 6.74
C VAL A 102 -6.13 29.37 7.40
N GLU A 103 -5.49 30.25 8.17
CA GLU A 103 -6.17 31.39 8.77
C GLU A 103 -6.38 32.51 7.75
#